data_4beca051afa1499ddbe91098eddcbe19
#
_entry.id   4beca051afa1499ddbe91098eddcbe19
#
_cell.length_a   1.000
_cell.length_b   1.000
_cell.length_c   1.000
_cell.angle_alpha   90.00
_cell.angle_beta   90.00
_cell.angle_gamma   90.00
#
_symmetry.space_group_name_H-M   'P 1'
#
loop_
_entity.id
_entity.type
_entity.pdbx_description
1 polymer ?
#
loop_
_entity_poly.entity_id
_entity_poly.type
_entity_poly.pdbx_seq_one_letter_code
_entity_poly.pdbx_strand_id
1 'polypeptide(L)'
;MTDLMLFVGLDVHKKTISVAVVEAAAGAVVRFYGTIANTPDSVRTLCRKLSKDGQQLHFCYEAGPCGYGVHRQLTRLGHRCDVVAPALIPRKVGDRVKTDRRDAMMLAQTLRAGQLTAVWVRTRRTRRCAIWCGCARRRCVTCARRASSC
;
A
#
# COMPACT_ATOMS: atom_id res chain seq x y z
N MET A 1 -19.83 14.67 8.55
CA MET A 1 -19.58 13.60 7.55
C MET A 1 -18.42 12.80 8.06
N THR A 2 -18.69 11.61 8.53
CA THR A 2 -17.65 10.69 8.97
C THR A 2 -16.87 10.26 7.73
N ASP A 3 -15.61 10.68 7.61
CA ASP A 3 -14.69 10.16 6.61
C ASP A 3 -14.51 8.66 6.86
N LEU A 4 -15.30 7.85 6.17
CA LEU A 4 -15.24 6.41 6.24
C LEU A 4 -13.97 5.95 5.53
N MET A 5 -12.87 5.87 6.30
CA MET A 5 -11.60 5.33 5.80
C MET A 5 -11.61 3.80 5.93
N LEU A 6 -11.24 3.13 4.85
CA LEU A 6 -11.05 1.69 4.81
C LEU A 6 -9.57 1.37 4.67
N PHE A 7 -9.03 0.62 5.61
CA PHE A 7 -7.66 0.13 5.55
C PHE A 7 -7.62 -1.23 4.85
N VAL A 8 -6.72 -1.38 3.88
CA VAL A 8 -6.64 -2.55 3.01
C VAL A 8 -5.23 -3.13 3.04
N GLY A 9 -5.09 -4.33 3.56
CA GLY A 9 -3.85 -5.10 3.53
C GLY A 9 -3.79 -5.99 2.30
N LEU A 10 -2.67 -5.95 1.58
CA LEU A 10 -2.43 -6.73 0.38
C LEU A 10 -1.20 -7.62 0.58
N ASP A 11 -1.38 -8.92 0.42
CA ASP A 11 -0.26 -9.85 0.26
C ASP A 11 -0.08 -10.14 -1.23
N VAL A 12 0.97 -9.56 -1.82
CA VAL A 12 1.17 -9.47 -3.28
C VAL A 12 2.13 -10.54 -3.75
N HIS A 13 1.60 -11.50 -4.48
CA HIS A 13 2.35 -12.53 -5.19
C HIS A 13 2.39 -12.27 -6.70
N LYS A 14 3.21 -13.04 -7.42
CA LYS A 14 3.38 -12.89 -8.88
C LYS A 14 2.07 -13.02 -9.65
N LYS A 15 1.21 -13.97 -9.28
CA LYS A 15 -0.04 -14.28 -9.99
C LYS A 15 -1.30 -13.81 -9.25
N THR A 16 -1.23 -13.67 -7.94
CA THR A 16 -2.39 -13.42 -7.07
C THR A 16 -2.09 -12.38 -6.02
N ILE A 17 -3.14 -11.76 -5.51
CA ILE A 17 -3.11 -10.82 -4.40
C ILE A 17 -4.17 -11.25 -3.40
N SER A 18 -3.78 -11.55 -2.17
CA SER A 18 -4.70 -11.77 -1.07
C SER A 18 -5.05 -10.43 -0.43
N VAL A 19 -6.34 -10.19 -0.21
CA VAL A 19 -6.87 -8.90 0.21
C VAL A 19 -7.61 -9.05 1.53
N ALA A 20 -7.29 -8.21 2.49
CA ALA A 20 -8.03 -8.08 3.74
C ALA A 20 -8.40 -6.61 3.98
N VAL A 21 -9.53 -6.37 4.60
CA VAL A 21 -10.08 -5.04 4.83
C VAL A 21 -10.48 -4.84 6.28
N VAL A 22 -10.33 -3.61 6.77
CA VAL A 22 -10.81 -3.20 8.09
C VAL A 22 -11.24 -1.73 8.06
N GLU A 23 -12.36 -1.43 8.66
CA GLU A 23 -12.87 -0.06 8.79
C GLU A 23 -12.10 0.71 9.88
N ALA A 24 -12.06 2.02 9.77
CA ALA A 24 -11.44 2.91 10.76
C ALA A 24 -12.21 2.91 12.10
N ALA A 25 -13.48 2.50 12.11
CA ALA A 25 -14.33 2.51 13.28
C ALA A 25 -13.72 1.74 14.45
N ALA A 26 -13.90 2.25 15.66
CA ALA A 26 -13.46 1.57 16.89
C ALA A 26 -14.16 0.21 17.02
N GLY A 27 -13.39 -0.85 17.31
CA GLY A 27 -13.92 -2.21 17.41
C GLY A 27 -14.16 -2.94 16.08
N ALA A 28 -13.88 -2.30 14.92
CA ALA A 28 -14.03 -2.96 13.63
C ALA A 28 -13.13 -4.19 13.52
N VAL A 29 -13.72 -5.28 13.05
CA VAL A 29 -13.01 -6.56 12.86
C VAL A 29 -12.40 -6.63 11.48
N VAL A 30 -11.16 -7.11 11.39
CA VAL A 30 -10.51 -7.37 10.12
C VAL A 30 -11.21 -8.51 9.39
N ARG A 31 -11.57 -8.27 8.13
CA ARG A 31 -12.22 -9.26 7.27
C ARG A 31 -11.33 -9.63 6.11
N PHE A 32 -11.22 -10.91 5.84
CA PHE A 32 -10.61 -11.38 4.61
C PHE A 32 -11.60 -11.15 3.46
N TYR A 33 -11.20 -10.33 2.50
CA TYR A 33 -12.02 -10.00 1.33
C TYR A 33 -12.00 -11.12 0.29
N GLY A 34 -10.84 -11.73 0.08
CA GLY A 34 -10.61 -12.78 -0.91
C GLY A 34 -9.25 -12.66 -1.59
N THR A 35 -9.05 -13.50 -2.58
CA THR A 35 -7.86 -13.49 -3.44
C THR A 35 -8.26 -13.07 -4.84
N ILE A 36 -7.54 -12.12 -5.42
CA ILE A 36 -7.72 -11.62 -6.78
C ILE A 36 -6.51 -11.94 -7.64
N ALA A 37 -6.66 -11.93 -8.96
CA ALA A 37 -5.53 -12.02 -9.88
C ALA A 37 -4.67 -10.74 -9.80
N ASN A 38 -3.35 -10.88 -9.89
CA ASN A 38 -2.43 -9.74 -9.94
C ASN A 38 -2.40 -9.12 -11.34
N THR A 39 -3.53 -8.54 -11.74
CA THR A 39 -3.72 -7.85 -13.03
C THR A 39 -4.22 -6.43 -12.79
N PRO A 40 -3.90 -5.49 -13.68
CA PRO A 40 -4.37 -4.11 -13.56
C PRO A 40 -5.90 -3.99 -13.49
N ASP A 41 -6.62 -4.83 -14.21
CA ASP A 41 -8.09 -4.79 -14.23
C ASP A 41 -8.70 -5.32 -12.93
N SER A 42 -8.12 -6.36 -12.34
CA SER A 42 -8.54 -6.87 -11.04
C SER A 42 -8.34 -5.85 -9.93
N VAL A 43 -7.20 -5.16 -9.90
CA VAL A 43 -6.91 -4.10 -8.94
C VAL A 43 -7.88 -2.92 -9.11
N ARG A 44 -8.14 -2.50 -10.36
CA ARG A 44 -9.12 -1.44 -10.65
C ARG A 44 -10.52 -1.81 -10.19
N THR A 45 -10.93 -3.05 -10.44
CA THR A 45 -12.24 -3.57 -10.02
C THR A 45 -12.35 -3.63 -8.50
N LEU A 46 -11.27 -4.05 -7.80
CA LEU A 46 -11.20 -4.03 -6.34
C LEU A 46 -11.41 -2.61 -5.79
N CYS A 47 -10.63 -1.63 -6.28
CA CYS A 47 -10.77 -0.23 -5.85
C CYS A 47 -12.20 0.26 -6.04
N ARG A 48 -12.80 0.05 -7.22
CA ARG A 48 -14.18 0.45 -7.52
C ARG A 48 -15.22 -0.21 -6.60
N LYS A 49 -15.02 -1.49 -6.24
CA LYS A 49 -15.93 -2.20 -5.34
C LYS A 49 -15.83 -1.70 -3.90
N LEU A 50 -14.61 -1.39 -3.44
CA LEU A 50 -14.36 -0.92 -2.07
C LEU A 50 -14.70 0.57 -1.89
N SER A 51 -14.67 1.39 -2.96
CA SER A 51 -14.97 2.82 -2.89
C SER A 51 -16.42 3.17 -3.22
N LYS A 52 -17.33 2.18 -3.30
CA LYS A 52 -18.73 2.41 -3.69
C LYS A 52 -19.47 3.44 -2.85
N ASP A 53 -19.15 3.51 -1.56
CA ASP A 53 -19.84 4.39 -0.60
C ASP A 53 -19.06 5.70 -0.33
N GLY A 54 -18.20 6.10 -1.27
CA GLY A 54 -17.35 7.30 -1.12
C GLY A 54 -16.25 7.13 -0.09
N GLN A 55 -15.94 5.90 0.32
CA GLN A 55 -14.89 5.60 1.30
C GLN A 55 -13.51 5.91 0.74
N GLN A 56 -12.69 6.53 1.56
CA GLN A 56 -11.26 6.68 1.27
C GLN A 56 -10.54 5.36 1.52
N LEU A 57 -9.73 4.92 0.55
CA LEU A 57 -8.99 3.66 0.65
C LEU A 57 -7.53 3.94 0.97
N HIS A 58 -7.03 3.29 2.02
CA HIS A 58 -5.62 3.32 2.38
C HIS A 58 -5.07 1.89 2.30
N PHE A 59 -4.20 1.66 1.34
CA PHE A 59 -3.59 0.36 1.08
C PHE A 59 -2.24 0.23 1.75
N CYS A 60 -1.86 -1.01 2.12
CA CYS A 60 -0.48 -1.36 2.42
C CYS A 60 -0.14 -2.75 1.88
N TYR A 61 1.13 -2.96 1.58
CA TYR A 61 1.65 -4.28 1.22
C TYR A 61 3.12 -4.43 1.63
N GLU A 62 3.57 -5.69 1.78
CA GLU A 62 4.96 -6.01 2.09
C GLU A 62 5.85 -5.79 0.87
N ALA A 63 6.98 -5.08 1.05
CA ALA A 63 7.93 -4.78 -0.01
C ALA A 63 8.44 -6.05 -0.68
N GLY A 64 8.23 -6.15 -1.97
CA GLY A 64 8.65 -7.27 -2.79
C GLY A 64 8.65 -6.92 -4.28
N PRO A 65 9.32 -7.72 -5.12
CA PRO A 65 9.51 -7.41 -6.55
C PRO A 65 8.20 -7.31 -7.31
N CYS A 66 7.15 -8.02 -6.89
CA CYS A 66 5.85 -8.05 -7.54
C CYS A 66 4.94 -6.86 -7.17
N GLY A 67 5.24 -6.13 -6.08
CA GLY A 67 4.36 -5.09 -5.53
C GLY A 67 4.47 -3.73 -6.19
N TYR A 68 5.60 -3.39 -6.82
CA TYR A 68 5.81 -2.04 -7.37
C TYR A 68 4.83 -1.67 -8.51
N GLY A 69 4.34 -2.64 -9.27
CA GLY A 69 3.29 -2.43 -10.28
C GLY A 69 1.98 -2.01 -9.63
N VAL A 70 1.59 -2.71 -8.58
CA VAL A 70 0.38 -2.45 -7.79
C VAL A 70 0.45 -1.08 -7.13
N HIS A 71 1.56 -0.73 -6.49
CA HIS A 71 1.78 0.59 -5.89
C HIS A 71 1.56 1.73 -6.89
N ARG A 72 2.22 1.65 -8.06
CA ARG A 72 2.08 2.68 -9.10
C ARG A 72 0.65 2.80 -9.60
N GLN A 73 -0.06 1.68 -9.70
CA GLN A 73 -1.45 1.67 -10.15
C GLN A 73 -2.37 2.32 -9.11
N LEU A 74 -2.26 1.93 -7.84
CA LEU A 74 -3.07 2.48 -6.75
C LEU A 74 -2.84 3.99 -6.60
N THR A 75 -1.58 4.43 -6.69
CA THR A 75 -1.23 5.86 -6.65
C THR A 75 -1.83 6.64 -7.83
N ARG A 76 -1.84 6.05 -9.05
CA ARG A 76 -2.48 6.67 -10.23
C ARG A 76 -4.00 6.76 -10.10
N LEU A 77 -4.62 5.84 -9.38
CA LEU A 77 -6.06 5.86 -9.08
C LEU A 77 -6.42 6.83 -7.94
N GLY A 78 -5.42 7.52 -7.37
CA GLY A 78 -5.63 8.50 -6.30
C GLY A 78 -5.71 7.91 -4.90
N HIS A 79 -5.41 6.63 -4.73
CA HIS A 79 -5.43 5.98 -3.43
C HIS A 79 -4.07 6.04 -2.73
N ARG A 80 -4.11 6.17 -1.41
CA ARG A 80 -2.91 6.06 -0.58
C ARG A 80 -2.44 4.60 -0.51
N CYS A 81 -1.14 4.39 -0.71
CA CYS A 81 -0.55 3.06 -0.66
C CYS A 81 0.83 3.12 0.00
N ASP A 82 0.95 2.50 1.16
CA ASP A 82 2.19 2.39 1.91
C ASP A 82 2.87 1.06 1.60
N VAL A 83 4.18 1.10 1.40
CA VAL A 83 5.01 -0.09 1.22
C VAL A 83 5.76 -0.33 2.52
N VAL A 84 5.69 -1.53 3.05
CA VAL A 84 6.27 -1.87 4.35
C VAL A 84 7.42 -2.87 4.18
N ALA A 85 8.54 -2.63 4.87
CA ALA A 85 9.63 -3.60 4.87
C ALA A 85 9.26 -4.82 5.72
N PRO A 86 9.57 -6.05 5.26
CA PRO A 86 9.28 -7.29 6.00
C PRO A 86 9.81 -7.30 7.43
N ALA A 87 11.00 -6.72 7.63
CA ALA A 87 11.66 -6.64 8.93
C ALA A 87 10.96 -5.70 9.94
N LEU A 88 10.09 -4.80 9.46
CA LEU A 88 9.39 -3.81 10.28
C LEU A 88 7.95 -4.20 10.58
N ILE A 89 7.50 -5.36 10.13
CA ILE A 89 6.15 -5.87 10.42
C ILE A 89 6.20 -6.58 11.79
N PRO A 90 5.39 -6.15 12.77
CA PRO A 90 5.31 -6.82 14.07
C PRO A 90 4.83 -8.27 13.89
N ARG A 91 5.64 -9.24 14.29
CA ARG A 91 5.27 -10.66 14.25
C ARG A 91 4.99 -11.16 15.66
N LYS A 92 3.88 -11.85 15.84
CA LYS A 92 3.61 -12.55 17.09
C LYS A 92 4.48 -13.80 17.19
N VAL A 93 5.15 -13.97 18.33
CA VAL A 93 5.94 -15.17 18.63
C VAL A 93 4.96 -16.36 18.74
N GLY A 94 5.17 -17.39 17.91
CA GLY A 94 4.33 -18.61 17.96
C GLY A 94 3.48 -18.89 16.72
N ASP A 95 3.36 -17.96 15.77
CA ASP A 95 2.63 -18.19 14.52
C ASP A 95 3.47 -19.07 13.56
N ARG A 96 3.34 -20.40 13.70
CA ARG A 96 4.06 -21.39 12.88
C ARG A 96 3.50 -21.59 11.47
N VAL A 97 2.25 -21.18 11.21
CA VAL A 97 1.59 -21.38 9.92
C VAL A 97 1.44 -20.07 9.20
N LYS A 98 2.35 -19.80 8.27
CA LYS A 98 2.26 -18.67 7.35
C LYS A 98 1.20 -18.98 6.29
N THR A 99 0.18 -18.13 6.15
CA THR A 99 -0.81 -18.19 5.07
C THR A 99 -1.04 -16.79 4.52
N ASP A 100 -1.15 -16.66 3.21
CA ASP A 100 -1.40 -15.41 2.49
C ASP A 100 -2.60 -14.64 3.07
N ARG A 101 -3.63 -15.38 3.51
CA ARG A 101 -4.80 -14.82 4.18
C ARG A 101 -4.45 -14.13 5.50
N ARG A 102 -3.63 -14.78 6.35
CA ARG A 102 -3.22 -14.23 7.64
C ARG A 102 -2.30 -13.04 7.46
N ASP A 103 -1.39 -13.12 6.50
CA ASP A 103 -0.45 -12.03 6.20
C ASP A 103 -1.21 -10.77 5.73
N ALA A 104 -2.20 -10.90 4.84
CA ALA A 104 -3.05 -9.79 4.43
C ALA A 104 -3.86 -9.20 5.60
N MET A 105 -4.44 -10.06 6.47
CA MET A 105 -5.21 -9.61 7.63
C MET A 105 -4.33 -8.88 8.64
N MET A 106 -3.12 -9.38 8.89
CA MET A 106 -2.16 -8.74 9.80
C MET A 106 -1.72 -7.38 9.28
N LEU A 107 -1.45 -7.26 7.97
CA LEU A 107 -1.12 -5.98 7.34
C LEU A 107 -2.25 -4.96 7.49
N ALA A 108 -3.50 -5.33 7.25
CA ALA A 108 -4.64 -4.44 7.41
C ALA A 108 -4.79 -3.97 8.86
N GLN A 109 -4.64 -4.88 9.82
CA GLN A 109 -4.77 -4.58 11.25
C GLN A 109 -3.65 -3.66 11.74
N THR A 110 -2.39 -3.93 11.37
CA THR A 110 -1.23 -3.13 11.76
C THR A 110 -1.23 -1.76 11.08
N LEU A 111 -1.72 -1.67 9.84
CA LEU A 111 -1.93 -0.39 9.17
C LEU A 111 -2.94 0.49 9.93
N ARG A 112 -4.10 -0.08 10.28
CA ARG A 112 -5.11 0.61 11.08
C ARG A 112 -4.58 1.08 12.43
N ALA A 113 -3.76 0.25 13.09
CA ALA A 113 -3.15 0.58 14.39
C ALA A 113 -2.04 1.65 14.29
N GLY A 114 -1.65 2.08 13.07
CA GLY A 114 -0.56 3.01 12.86
C GLY A 114 0.83 2.46 13.21
N GLN A 115 0.96 1.14 13.30
CA GLN A 115 2.20 0.46 13.72
C GLN A 115 3.13 0.11 12.55
N LEU A 116 2.75 0.47 11.31
CA LEU A 116 3.55 0.19 10.14
C LEU A 116 4.45 1.38 9.81
N THR A 117 5.73 1.09 9.61
CA THR A 117 6.69 2.07 9.09
C THR A 117 6.78 1.90 7.58
N ALA A 118 6.26 2.88 6.85
CA ALA A 118 6.34 2.88 5.39
C ALA A 118 7.78 3.11 4.93
N VAL A 119 8.21 2.32 3.95
CA VAL A 119 9.48 2.54 3.25
C VAL A 119 9.28 3.46 2.06
N TRP A 120 10.27 4.30 1.80
CA TRP A 120 10.21 5.20 0.67
C TRP A 120 10.35 4.46 -0.66
N VAL A 121 9.37 4.65 -1.55
CA VAL A 121 9.37 4.06 -2.89
C VAL A 121 9.87 5.08 -3.91
N ARG A 122 10.96 4.75 -4.60
CA ARG A 122 11.45 5.57 -5.71
C ARG A 122 10.46 5.58 -6.87
N THR A 123 9.88 6.74 -7.12
CA THR A 123 9.07 6.95 -8.34
C THR A 123 9.98 7.11 -9.57
N ARG A 124 9.47 6.84 -10.78
CA ARG A 124 10.24 7.03 -12.03
C ARG A 124 10.77 8.46 -12.18
N ARG A 125 10.07 9.43 -11.61
CA ARG A 125 10.45 10.86 -11.67
C ARG A 125 11.70 11.14 -10.84
N THR A 126 11.85 10.52 -9.66
CA THR A 126 13.05 10.65 -8.82
C THR A 126 14.26 9.92 -9.41
N ARG A 127 14.07 8.85 -10.19
CA ARG A 127 15.18 8.19 -10.91
C ARG A 127 15.81 9.13 -11.94
N ARG A 128 14.99 9.86 -12.72
CA ARG A 128 15.52 10.81 -13.71
C ARG A 128 16.28 11.96 -13.05
N CYS A 129 15.80 12.46 -11.92
CA CYS A 129 16.48 13.53 -11.19
C CYS A 129 17.83 13.06 -10.60
N ALA A 130 17.89 11.82 -10.07
CA ALA A 130 19.11 11.25 -9.51
C ALA A 130 20.21 11.00 -10.56
N ILE A 131 19.82 10.62 -11.78
CA ILE A 131 20.76 10.39 -12.88
C ILE A 131 21.33 11.74 -13.41
N TRP A 132 20.53 12.82 -13.40
CA TRP A 132 20.95 14.10 -13.96
C TRP A 132 21.76 14.97 -13.00
N CYS A 133 21.56 14.85 -11.70
CA CYS A 133 22.20 15.71 -10.70
C CYS A 133 23.38 15.08 -9.96
N GLY A 134 23.70 13.79 -10.14
CA GLY A 134 24.76 13.10 -9.39
C GLY A 134 24.58 13.15 -7.88
N CYS A 135 23.41 13.54 -7.41
CA CYS A 135 23.15 13.87 -6.01
C CYS A 135 22.49 12.70 -5.29
N ALA A 136 23.30 11.79 -4.76
CA ALA A 136 22.81 10.63 -4.01
C ALA A 136 22.26 10.98 -2.61
N ARG A 137 22.45 12.21 -2.09
CA ARG A 137 22.16 12.49 -0.66
C ARG A 137 21.71 13.90 -0.27
N ARG A 138 21.36 14.80 -1.19
CA ARG A 138 20.85 16.13 -0.80
C ARG A 138 19.62 16.52 -1.61
N ARG A 139 18.66 17.17 -0.96
CA ARG A 139 17.49 17.77 -1.63
C ARG A 139 17.99 18.79 -2.65
N CYS A 140 17.78 18.53 -3.93
CA CYS A 140 18.16 19.45 -4.98
C CYS A 140 17.20 20.66 -4.94
N VAL A 141 17.74 21.83 -4.63
CA VAL A 141 16.99 23.11 -4.52
C VAL A 141 16.28 23.46 -5.83
N THR A 142 16.81 23.04 -6.96
CA THR A 142 16.22 23.24 -8.30
C THR A 142 14.96 22.40 -8.55
N CYS A 143 14.80 21.25 -7.89
CA CYS A 143 13.59 20.44 -8.01
C CYS A 143 12.41 21.04 -7.22
N ALA A 144 12.68 21.79 -6.15
CA ALA A 144 11.64 22.45 -5.35
C ALA A 144 10.98 23.63 -6.08
N ARG A 145 11.73 24.35 -6.93
CA ARG A 145 11.21 25.52 -7.67
C ARG A 145 10.32 25.18 -8.87
N ARG A 146 10.37 23.96 -9.40
CA ARG A 146 9.52 23.53 -10.52
C ARG A 146 8.20 22.87 -10.09
N ALA A 147 8.03 22.56 -8.82
CA ALA A 147 6.78 22.00 -8.30
C ALA A 147 5.71 23.07 -8.00
N SER A 148 6.09 24.38 -8.03
CA SER A 148 5.18 25.49 -7.74
C SER A 148 4.60 26.18 -8.99
N SER A 149 4.83 25.62 -10.19
CA SER A 149 4.37 26.21 -11.46
C SER A 149 3.73 25.17 -12.40
N CYS A 150 2.93 24.24 -11.83
CA CYS A 150 1.94 23.45 -12.56
C CYS A 150 0.68 23.33 -11.72
#